data_af61a00e5a09bdd972ca2f18bd81724a
#
_entry.id   af61a00e5a09bdd972ca2f18bd81724a
#
_cell.length_a   1.000
_cell.length_b   1.000
_cell.length_c   1.000
_cell.angle_alpha   90.00
_cell.angle_beta   90.00
_cell.angle_gamma   90.00
#
_symmetry.space_group_name_H-M   'P 1'
#
loop_
_entity.id
_entity.type
_entity.pdbx_description
1 polymer ?
#
loop_
_entity_poly.entity_id
_entity_poly.type
_entity_poly.pdbx_seq_one_letter_code
_entity_poly.pdbx_strand_id
1 'polypeptide(L)'
;MALDLYQRLGLKRGASEAEIKKAYRSLAKQLHPDRNKDNPNAAKRFSEVTQAYDLLSDKDKRARYDRGEIDEEGNPKMPFGNGFGGYSAGGPHPRSGEGYENFNFGGNDSADLSDLFEGLFGGASGGRASGGPFGGFRQRGRAAQKGADIAYRLKVPFEDAVALKPQRITLGDGKTIDLKLPQGVEDGTRIRLGGKGEEGPGGRGDAIVTIEIAPHRFYTREGTNIRLELPVTLKEAVLGAKVKVPTPEGPVMLTIPKGTSSGKVLRLKGRGFVAKDGKRGDQLVAIEVDVPADDSELQRFAERWNGGGNPRASLGV
;
A
#
# COMPACT_ATOMS: atom_id res chain seq x y z
N MET A 1 3.42 29.31 -31.14
CA MET A 1 2.42 28.28 -31.52
C MET A 1 2.27 27.34 -30.36
N ALA A 2 1.05 27.16 -29.81
CA ALA A 2 0.81 26.19 -28.76
C ALA A 2 0.98 24.79 -29.35
N LEU A 3 1.67 23.89 -28.60
CA LEU A 3 1.89 22.52 -29.01
C LEU A 3 0.57 21.76 -28.89
N ASP A 4 0.17 21.05 -29.96
CA ASP A 4 -0.97 20.13 -29.97
C ASP A 4 -0.93 19.16 -28.75
N LEU A 5 -2.08 18.80 -28.17
CA LEU A 5 -2.19 17.93 -27.01
C LEU A 5 -1.44 16.60 -27.19
N TYR A 6 -1.49 16.00 -28.37
CA TYR A 6 -0.72 14.79 -28.68
C TYR A 6 0.79 15.04 -28.66
N GLN A 7 1.22 16.20 -29.17
CA GLN A 7 2.65 16.58 -29.17
C GLN A 7 3.17 16.88 -27.76
N ARG A 8 2.32 17.39 -26.85
CA ARG A 8 2.68 17.56 -25.42
C ARG A 8 3.01 16.23 -24.76
N LEU A 9 2.33 15.15 -25.17
CA LEU A 9 2.60 13.77 -24.74
C LEU A 9 3.69 13.08 -25.60
N GLY A 10 4.24 13.73 -26.62
CA GLY A 10 5.22 13.13 -27.53
C GLY A 10 4.63 12.08 -28.48
N LEU A 11 3.33 12.17 -28.78
CA LEU A 11 2.57 11.25 -29.62
C LEU A 11 2.13 11.91 -30.93
N LYS A 12 1.76 11.08 -31.91
CA LYS A 12 1.09 11.52 -33.14
C LYS A 12 -0.42 11.54 -32.93
N ARG A 13 -1.14 12.37 -33.66
CA ARG A 13 -2.62 12.36 -33.69
C ARG A 13 -3.13 10.95 -34.04
N GLY A 14 -4.19 10.54 -33.36
CA GLY A 14 -4.75 9.19 -33.56
C GLY A 14 -4.10 8.08 -32.72
N ALA A 15 -3.14 8.40 -31.81
CA ALA A 15 -2.56 7.44 -30.88
C ALA A 15 -3.66 6.74 -30.06
N SER A 16 -3.51 5.46 -29.79
CA SER A 16 -4.45 4.66 -28.99
C SER A 16 -4.50 5.11 -27.53
N GLU A 17 -5.59 4.80 -26.81
CA GLU A 17 -5.73 5.09 -25.39
C GLU A 17 -4.59 4.48 -24.55
N ALA A 18 -4.14 3.28 -24.92
CA ALA A 18 -3.03 2.60 -24.26
C ALA A 18 -1.69 3.37 -24.45
N GLU A 19 -1.46 3.93 -25.64
CA GLU A 19 -0.27 4.75 -25.93
C GLU A 19 -0.31 6.09 -25.18
N ILE A 20 -1.47 6.74 -25.12
CA ILE A 20 -1.68 7.98 -24.36
C ILE A 20 -1.36 7.73 -22.87
N LYS A 21 -1.92 6.68 -22.27
CA LYS A 21 -1.69 6.30 -20.88
C LYS A 21 -0.23 5.93 -20.60
N LYS A 22 0.43 5.24 -21.52
CA LYS A 22 1.85 4.87 -21.42
C LYS A 22 2.76 6.10 -21.48
N ALA A 23 2.52 7.01 -22.43
CA ALA A 23 3.29 8.24 -22.59
C ALA A 23 3.15 9.15 -21.36
N TYR A 24 1.93 9.36 -20.86
CA TYR A 24 1.68 10.11 -19.64
C TYR A 24 2.46 9.56 -18.44
N ARG A 25 2.37 8.24 -18.17
CA ARG A 25 3.09 7.62 -17.04
C ARG A 25 4.61 7.83 -17.13
N SER A 26 5.17 7.73 -18.34
CA SER A 26 6.60 7.94 -18.56
C SER A 26 7.00 9.38 -18.28
N LEU A 27 6.26 10.35 -18.82
CA LEU A 27 6.53 11.79 -18.65
C LEU A 27 6.27 12.24 -17.20
N ALA A 28 5.22 11.77 -16.57
CA ALA A 28 4.91 12.07 -15.17
C ALA A 28 6.04 11.61 -14.24
N LYS A 29 6.63 10.41 -14.49
CA LYS A 29 7.79 9.92 -13.74
C LYS A 29 9.06 10.74 -13.98
N GLN A 30 9.26 11.24 -15.21
CA GLN A 30 10.43 12.06 -15.55
C GLN A 30 10.32 13.48 -15.00
N LEU A 31 9.13 14.08 -15.05
CA LEU A 31 8.85 15.47 -14.68
C LEU A 31 8.39 15.63 -13.24
N HIS A 32 8.41 14.54 -12.43
CA HIS A 32 7.94 14.56 -11.04
C HIS A 32 8.65 15.66 -10.23
N PRO A 33 7.92 16.48 -9.44
CA PRO A 33 8.50 17.58 -8.69
C PRO A 33 9.60 17.14 -7.72
N ASP A 34 9.48 15.97 -7.09
CA ASP A 34 10.51 15.44 -6.18
C ASP A 34 11.86 15.16 -6.86
N ARG A 35 11.84 14.88 -8.15
CA ARG A 35 13.06 14.62 -8.95
C ARG A 35 13.60 15.85 -9.65
N ASN A 36 12.83 16.93 -9.69
CA ASN A 36 13.14 18.14 -10.43
C ASN A 36 12.88 19.41 -9.57
N LYS A 37 13.25 19.36 -8.29
CA LYS A 37 12.96 20.42 -7.30
C LYS A 37 13.46 21.81 -7.72
N ASP A 38 14.55 21.87 -8.47
CA ASP A 38 15.21 23.13 -8.86
C ASP A 38 14.94 23.54 -10.32
N ASN A 39 14.00 22.86 -11.00
CA ASN A 39 13.72 23.14 -12.41
C ASN A 39 12.29 23.66 -12.63
N PRO A 40 12.08 24.99 -12.70
CA PRO A 40 10.76 25.59 -12.91
C PRO A 40 10.11 25.20 -14.26
N ASN A 41 10.92 24.86 -15.25
CA ASN A 41 10.42 24.38 -16.53
C ASN A 41 9.83 22.96 -16.44
N ALA A 42 10.30 22.13 -15.50
CA ALA A 42 9.75 20.80 -15.30
C ALA A 42 8.33 20.87 -14.72
N ALA A 43 8.08 21.77 -13.77
CA ALA A 43 6.75 21.97 -13.19
C ALA A 43 5.73 22.46 -14.25
N LYS A 44 6.12 23.43 -15.09
CA LYS A 44 5.28 23.91 -16.20
C LYS A 44 4.97 22.78 -17.18
N ARG A 45 5.98 22.02 -17.59
CA ARG A 45 5.81 20.88 -18.50
C ARG A 45 4.98 19.77 -17.92
N PHE A 46 5.11 19.52 -16.61
CA PHE A 46 4.26 18.56 -15.91
C PHE A 46 2.78 18.96 -15.97
N SER A 47 2.46 20.23 -15.73
CA SER A 47 1.10 20.77 -15.84
C SER A 47 0.55 20.62 -17.26
N GLU A 48 1.33 20.96 -18.29
CA GLU A 48 0.94 20.83 -19.71
C GLU A 48 0.68 19.37 -20.12
N VAL A 49 1.48 18.43 -19.62
CA VAL A 49 1.35 16.98 -19.85
C VAL A 49 0.11 16.41 -19.15
N THR A 50 -0.17 16.87 -17.93
CA THR A 50 -1.36 16.45 -17.17
C THR A 50 -2.63 16.95 -17.85
N GLN A 51 -2.68 18.22 -18.25
CA GLN A 51 -3.81 18.79 -18.98
C GLN A 51 -4.08 18.07 -20.32
N ALA A 52 -3.01 17.74 -21.06
CA ALA A 52 -3.14 16.98 -22.30
C ALA A 52 -3.69 15.57 -22.06
N TYR A 53 -3.28 14.90 -20.98
CA TYR A 53 -3.78 13.59 -20.61
C TYR A 53 -5.26 13.64 -20.23
N ASP A 54 -5.69 14.61 -19.43
CA ASP A 54 -7.07 14.76 -18.97
C ASP A 54 -8.06 14.95 -20.14
N LEU A 55 -7.65 15.68 -21.16
CA LEU A 55 -8.50 15.87 -22.36
C LEU A 55 -8.49 14.65 -23.29
N LEU A 56 -7.36 13.98 -23.44
CA LEU A 56 -7.22 12.85 -24.38
C LEU A 56 -7.61 11.49 -23.78
N SER A 57 -7.67 11.36 -22.46
CA SER A 57 -8.12 10.13 -21.78
C SER A 57 -9.64 9.97 -21.76
N ASP A 58 -10.39 11.07 -21.82
CA ASP A 58 -11.82 11.08 -21.94
C ASP A 58 -12.22 10.97 -23.42
N LYS A 59 -12.98 9.91 -23.76
CA LYS A 59 -13.39 9.62 -25.16
C LYS A 59 -14.20 10.74 -25.80
N ASP A 60 -15.07 11.38 -25.03
CA ASP A 60 -15.97 12.43 -25.54
C ASP A 60 -15.21 13.74 -25.74
N LYS A 61 -14.35 14.12 -24.79
CA LYS A 61 -13.50 15.31 -24.90
C LYS A 61 -12.50 15.15 -26.03
N ARG A 62 -11.87 13.99 -26.14
CA ARG A 62 -10.94 13.67 -27.23
C ARG A 62 -11.63 13.75 -28.59
N ALA A 63 -12.82 13.15 -28.75
CA ALA A 63 -13.56 13.22 -30.00
C ALA A 63 -13.93 14.67 -30.38
N ARG A 64 -14.28 15.50 -29.40
CA ARG A 64 -14.55 16.93 -29.61
C ARG A 64 -13.30 17.71 -29.99
N TYR A 65 -12.16 17.41 -29.36
CA TYR A 65 -10.88 18.01 -29.71
C TYR A 65 -10.43 17.61 -31.11
N ASP A 66 -10.52 16.33 -31.48
CA ASP A 66 -10.15 15.81 -32.78
C ASP A 66 -11.01 16.41 -33.92
N ARG A 67 -12.30 16.75 -33.62
CA ARG A 67 -13.20 17.48 -34.54
C ARG A 67 -12.98 18.99 -34.55
N GLY A 68 -12.11 19.50 -33.66
CA GLY A 68 -11.85 20.95 -33.56
C GLY A 68 -12.92 21.76 -32.85
N GLU A 69 -13.84 21.10 -32.13
CA GLU A 69 -14.95 21.72 -31.38
C GLU A 69 -14.48 22.37 -30.07
N ILE A 70 -13.38 21.92 -29.52
CA ILE A 70 -12.75 22.47 -28.33
C ILE A 70 -11.26 22.80 -28.60
N ASP A 71 -10.73 23.74 -27.82
CA ASP A 71 -9.30 24.12 -27.85
C ASP A 71 -8.44 23.21 -26.95
N GLU A 72 -7.16 23.56 -26.79
CA GLU A 72 -6.17 22.83 -25.99
C GLU A 72 -6.42 22.95 -24.49
N GLU A 73 -7.27 23.88 -24.07
CA GLU A 73 -7.74 24.09 -22.70
C GLU A 73 -9.11 23.44 -22.43
N GLY A 74 -9.75 22.83 -23.46
CA GLY A 74 -11.06 22.21 -23.35
C GLY A 74 -12.25 23.18 -23.52
N ASN A 75 -12.00 24.42 -23.90
CA ASN A 75 -13.07 25.40 -24.15
C ASN A 75 -13.68 25.21 -25.54
N PRO A 76 -14.98 25.42 -25.72
CA PRO A 76 -15.62 25.34 -27.03
C PRO A 76 -15.04 26.37 -27.99
N LYS A 77 -14.50 25.94 -29.14
CA LYS A 77 -14.21 26.81 -30.27
C LYS A 77 -15.52 27.14 -30.95
N MET A 78 -15.99 28.36 -30.80
CA MET A 78 -17.14 28.83 -31.57
C MET A 78 -16.78 28.85 -33.05
N PRO A 79 -17.46 28.06 -33.90
CA PRO A 79 -17.27 28.21 -35.35
C PRO A 79 -18.20 29.30 -35.84
N PHE A 80 -17.82 30.58 -35.62
CA PHE A 80 -18.34 31.65 -36.47
C PHE A 80 -17.63 32.96 -36.14
N GLY A 81 -16.67 33.32 -36.96
CA GLY A 81 -16.36 34.73 -37.20
C GLY A 81 -17.38 35.28 -38.20
N ASN A 82 -18.18 36.18 -37.80
CA ASN A 82 -18.46 37.49 -38.45
C ASN A 82 -19.77 38.08 -37.92
N GLY A 83 -19.63 39.24 -37.29
CA GLY A 83 -20.65 40.30 -37.37
C GLY A 83 -21.82 40.22 -36.40
N PHE A 84 -21.72 40.83 -35.25
CA PHE A 84 -22.60 41.93 -34.86
C PHE A 84 -21.98 42.72 -33.71
N GLY A 85 -21.92 44.00 -33.89
CA GLY A 85 -21.16 44.95 -33.11
C GLY A 85 -21.73 45.25 -31.73
N GLY A 86 -20.81 45.72 -30.88
CA GLY A 86 -20.97 46.83 -29.96
C GLY A 86 -21.79 46.55 -28.70
N TYR A 87 -21.11 46.53 -27.57
CA TYR A 87 -21.32 47.57 -26.55
C TYR A 87 -20.20 47.42 -25.48
N SER A 88 -19.44 48.53 -25.48
CA SER A 88 -18.46 48.86 -24.45
C SER A 88 -19.19 49.20 -23.14
N ALA A 89 -18.77 48.65 -22.04
CA ALA A 89 -18.90 49.30 -20.75
C ALA A 89 -17.81 48.81 -19.81
N GLY A 90 -16.91 49.70 -19.45
CA GLY A 90 -15.79 49.51 -18.55
C GLY A 90 -16.21 49.40 -17.09
N GLY A 91 -15.36 48.82 -16.31
CA GLY A 91 -15.38 48.84 -14.88
C GLY A 91 -14.15 48.14 -14.30
N PRO A 92 -13.53 48.62 -13.24
CA PRO A 92 -12.12 48.47 -12.97
C PRO A 92 -11.77 47.22 -12.13
N HIS A 93 -10.56 46.73 -12.37
CA HIS A 93 -9.93 45.68 -11.53
C HIS A 93 -9.62 46.19 -10.12
N PRO A 94 -9.60 45.29 -9.14
CA PRO A 94 -8.55 45.35 -8.14
C PRO A 94 -7.64 44.11 -8.18
N ARG A 95 -6.36 44.44 -8.17
CA ARG A 95 -5.23 43.55 -7.85
C ARG A 95 -5.27 43.15 -6.41
N SER A 96 -4.88 41.93 -6.14
CA SER A 96 -4.02 41.39 -5.06
C SER A 96 -4.18 39.87 -5.08
N GLY A 97 -3.19 39.03 -5.09
CA GLY A 97 -1.96 39.04 -4.36
C GLY A 97 -1.93 37.82 -3.47
N GLU A 98 -1.01 36.91 -3.74
CA GLU A 98 -0.42 35.94 -2.82
C GLU A 98 -1.30 34.82 -2.21
N GLY A 99 -0.81 33.59 -2.35
CA GLY A 99 -1.25 32.45 -1.57
C GLY A 99 -1.00 31.11 -2.23
N TYR A 100 0.24 30.79 -2.60
CA TYR A 100 0.62 29.39 -2.86
C TYR A 100 1.07 28.77 -1.54
N GLU A 101 0.16 28.28 -0.74
CA GLU A 101 0.50 27.43 0.40
C GLU A 101 0.46 25.94 -0.01
N ASN A 102 1.65 25.41 -0.11
CA ASN A 102 2.21 24.16 0.35
C ASN A 102 1.29 22.93 0.38
N PHE A 103 1.14 22.25 -0.75
CA PHE A 103 0.62 20.89 -0.77
C PHE A 103 1.75 19.90 -0.52
N ASN A 104 1.83 19.44 0.73
CA ASN A 104 2.72 18.36 1.16
C ASN A 104 2.23 17.02 0.60
N PHE A 105 2.87 16.54 -0.47
CA PHE A 105 2.61 15.26 -1.11
C PHE A 105 3.59 14.21 -0.58
N GLY A 106 3.31 13.70 0.60
CA GLY A 106 4.09 12.60 1.17
C GLY A 106 3.15 11.52 1.72
N GLY A 107 3.06 10.38 1.03
CA GLY A 107 2.34 9.22 1.57
C GLY A 107 1.74 8.34 0.48
N ASN A 108 2.38 7.23 0.30
CA ASN A 108 2.08 6.04 -0.47
C ASN A 108 0.62 5.59 -0.33
N ASP A 109 -0.22 5.85 -1.32
CA ASP A 109 -1.36 4.98 -1.68
C ASP A 109 -1.92 5.44 -3.02
N SER A 110 -2.16 4.48 -3.90
CA SER A 110 -2.87 4.66 -5.17
C SER A 110 -4.37 4.89 -4.89
N ALA A 111 -4.67 5.94 -4.14
CA ALA A 111 -6.00 6.48 -4.02
C ALA A 111 -6.28 7.33 -5.24
N ASP A 112 -7.37 7.02 -5.86
CA ASP A 112 -7.97 7.55 -7.06
C ASP A 112 -7.74 9.07 -7.21
N LEU A 113 -6.87 9.44 -8.16
CA LEU A 113 -6.66 10.83 -8.58
C LEU A 113 -7.97 11.48 -9.06
N SER A 114 -9.00 10.70 -9.30
CA SER A 114 -10.35 11.12 -9.69
C SER A 114 -11.06 11.87 -8.57
N ASP A 115 -10.94 11.41 -7.31
CA ASP A 115 -11.62 12.04 -6.17
C ASP A 115 -10.99 13.37 -5.77
N LEU A 116 -9.66 13.50 -6.01
CA LEU A 116 -8.96 14.77 -5.72
C LEU A 116 -9.29 15.87 -6.75
N PHE A 117 -9.60 15.44 -7.98
CA PHE A 117 -9.93 16.35 -9.08
C PHE A 117 -11.36 16.87 -8.98
N GLU A 118 -12.30 16.06 -8.51
CA GLU A 118 -13.70 16.46 -8.31
C GLU A 118 -13.86 17.49 -7.18
N GLY A 119 -13.00 17.43 -6.15
CA GLY A 119 -12.95 18.41 -5.06
C GLY A 119 -12.35 19.76 -5.43
N LEU A 120 -11.45 19.80 -6.44
CA LEU A 120 -10.73 21.03 -6.82
C LEU A 120 -11.43 21.82 -7.94
N PHE A 121 -12.20 21.17 -8.80
CA PHE A 121 -12.86 21.83 -9.93
C PHE A 121 -14.39 21.91 -9.84
N GLY A 122 -15.01 21.26 -8.83
CA GLY A 122 -16.48 21.28 -8.65
C GLY A 122 -17.05 22.46 -7.85
N GLY A 123 -16.24 23.38 -7.36
CA GLY A 123 -16.63 24.35 -6.34
C GLY A 123 -16.52 25.82 -6.72
N ALA A 124 -16.93 26.26 -7.90
CA ALA A 124 -17.07 27.69 -8.17
C ALA A 124 -18.19 28.00 -9.14
N SER A 125 -19.43 28.08 -8.66
CA SER A 125 -20.46 28.93 -9.26
C SER A 125 -21.61 29.14 -8.26
N GLY A 126 -21.41 30.05 -7.35
CA GLY A 126 -22.48 30.71 -6.62
C GLY A 126 -22.87 31.99 -7.34
N GLY A 127 -24.05 32.05 -7.94
CA GLY A 127 -24.56 33.25 -8.62
C GLY A 127 -26.10 33.18 -8.74
N ARG A 128 -26.75 34.14 -8.10
CA ARG A 128 -28.19 34.35 -7.86
C ARG A 128 -29.09 34.31 -9.11
N ALA A 129 -30.26 33.79 -8.87
CA ALA A 129 -31.57 33.95 -9.43
C ALA A 129 -31.82 35.05 -10.51
N SER A 130 -32.42 34.62 -11.64
CA SER A 130 -33.42 35.37 -12.36
C SER A 130 -34.30 34.38 -13.12
N GLY A 131 -35.63 34.49 -12.95
CA GLY A 131 -36.61 33.59 -13.46
C GLY A 131 -36.78 33.71 -14.97
N GLY A 132 -36.95 32.56 -15.62
CA GLY A 132 -37.43 32.43 -16.97
C GLY A 132 -38.25 31.14 -17.07
N PRO A 133 -39.48 31.17 -17.69
CA PRO A 133 -40.38 30.05 -17.70
C PRO A 133 -40.16 29.16 -18.92
N PHE A 134 -39.15 28.26 -18.83
CA PHE A 134 -39.13 27.10 -19.74
C PHE A 134 -38.62 25.88 -18.97
N GLY A 135 -39.61 25.10 -18.63
CA GLY A 135 -39.46 23.93 -17.78
C GLY A 135 -38.66 22.81 -18.42
N GLY A 136 -38.24 21.90 -17.59
CA GLY A 136 -37.68 20.62 -17.95
C GLY A 136 -36.24 20.41 -17.48
N PHE A 137 -35.84 20.94 -16.35
CA PHE A 137 -34.67 20.41 -15.66
C PHE A 137 -35.02 19.02 -15.16
N ARG A 138 -34.63 18.01 -15.94
CA ARG A 138 -34.44 16.66 -15.41
C ARG A 138 -33.51 16.83 -14.20
N GLN A 139 -34.11 16.76 -13.03
CA GLN A 139 -33.43 16.58 -11.78
C GLN A 139 -32.49 15.41 -11.98
N ARG A 140 -31.21 15.69 -12.24
CA ARG A 140 -30.16 14.69 -12.13
C ARG A 140 -30.25 14.20 -10.71
N GLY A 141 -30.87 13.02 -10.54
CA GLY A 141 -30.98 12.37 -9.25
C GLY A 141 -29.62 12.42 -8.59
N ARG A 142 -29.53 13.00 -7.40
CA ARG A 142 -28.35 12.83 -6.54
C ARG A 142 -27.99 11.36 -6.62
N ALA A 143 -26.79 11.06 -7.11
CA ALA A 143 -26.31 9.69 -7.10
C ALA A 143 -26.53 9.17 -5.67
N ALA A 144 -27.34 8.12 -5.57
CA ALA A 144 -27.73 7.59 -4.29
C ALA A 144 -26.45 7.21 -3.53
N GLN A 145 -26.22 7.78 -2.36
CA GLN A 145 -25.02 7.54 -1.56
C GLN A 145 -24.95 6.08 -1.15
N LYS A 146 -23.78 5.47 -1.31
CA LYS A 146 -23.49 4.14 -0.76
C LYS A 146 -23.59 4.18 0.77
N GLY A 147 -23.91 3.04 1.37
CA GLY A 147 -23.88 2.86 2.80
C GLY A 147 -22.46 3.08 3.38
N ALA A 148 -22.36 3.27 4.68
CA ALA A 148 -21.09 3.47 5.37
C ALA A 148 -20.22 2.20 5.34
N ASP A 149 -18.91 2.39 5.32
CA ASP A 149 -17.94 1.30 5.49
C ASP A 149 -17.88 0.85 6.95
N ILE A 150 -17.72 -0.46 7.18
CA ILE A 150 -17.63 -1.02 8.53
C ILE A 150 -16.21 -1.52 8.77
N ALA A 151 -15.59 -1.07 9.86
CA ALA A 151 -14.27 -1.52 10.27
C ALA A 151 -14.36 -2.76 11.17
N TYR A 152 -13.57 -3.79 10.86
CA TYR A 152 -13.42 -5.00 11.65
C TYR A 152 -11.96 -5.18 12.06
N ARG A 153 -11.73 -5.79 13.23
CA ARG A 153 -10.41 -6.25 13.67
C ARG A 153 -10.44 -7.76 13.77
N LEU A 154 -9.52 -8.42 13.10
CA LEU A 154 -9.41 -9.88 13.09
C LEU A 154 -8.10 -10.30 13.74
N LYS A 155 -8.20 -10.91 14.93
CA LYS A 155 -7.05 -11.51 15.59
C LYS A 155 -6.76 -12.85 14.94
N VAL A 156 -5.54 -12.99 14.41
CA VAL A 156 -5.07 -14.18 13.72
C VAL A 156 -3.98 -14.84 14.56
N PRO A 157 -4.10 -16.13 14.90
CA PRO A 157 -3.02 -16.86 15.56
C PRO A 157 -1.72 -16.80 14.75
N PHE A 158 -0.58 -16.68 15.43
CA PHE A 158 0.73 -16.57 14.78
C PHE A 158 0.99 -17.69 13.76
N GLU A 159 0.71 -18.92 14.15
CA GLU A 159 0.91 -20.11 13.30
C GLU A 159 0.01 -20.09 12.04
N ASP A 160 -1.23 -19.61 12.18
CA ASP A 160 -2.15 -19.49 11.05
C ASP A 160 -1.71 -18.39 10.07
N ALA A 161 -1.15 -17.30 10.59
CA ALA A 161 -0.59 -16.22 9.76
C ALA A 161 0.64 -16.72 8.97
N VAL A 162 1.52 -17.54 9.59
CA VAL A 162 2.67 -18.16 8.91
C VAL A 162 2.23 -19.11 7.81
N ALA A 163 1.21 -19.93 8.10
CA ALA A 163 0.68 -20.94 7.18
C ALA A 163 -0.31 -20.37 6.15
N LEU A 164 -0.64 -19.06 6.23
CA LEU A 164 -1.68 -18.39 5.44
C LEU A 164 -3.02 -19.13 5.47
N LYS A 165 -3.37 -19.70 6.62
CA LYS A 165 -4.64 -20.41 6.77
C LYS A 165 -5.82 -19.44 6.65
N PRO A 166 -6.90 -19.82 5.94
CA PRO A 166 -8.11 -19.02 5.90
C PRO A 166 -8.66 -18.76 7.29
N GLN A 167 -9.09 -17.54 7.55
CA GLN A 167 -9.65 -17.13 8.82
C GLN A 167 -11.16 -16.91 8.70
N ARG A 168 -11.93 -17.38 9.65
CA ARG A 168 -13.38 -17.22 9.65
C ARG A 168 -13.77 -15.94 10.37
N ILE A 169 -14.52 -15.06 9.70
CA ILE A 169 -15.03 -13.81 10.26
C ILE A 169 -16.54 -13.74 10.09
N THR A 170 -17.26 -13.35 11.16
CA THR A 170 -18.69 -13.06 11.10
C THR A 170 -18.88 -11.55 10.95
N LEU A 171 -19.58 -11.16 9.90
CA LEU A 171 -19.89 -9.77 9.57
C LEU A 171 -21.10 -9.27 10.35
N GLY A 172 -21.33 -7.95 10.34
CA GLY A 172 -22.46 -7.32 11.05
C GLY A 172 -23.85 -7.74 10.55
N ASP A 173 -23.94 -8.28 9.34
CA ASP A 173 -25.15 -8.88 8.79
C ASP A 173 -25.38 -10.34 9.22
N GLY A 174 -24.58 -10.86 10.15
CA GLY A 174 -24.62 -12.24 10.65
C GLY A 174 -24.01 -13.28 9.70
N LYS A 175 -23.56 -12.89 8.52
CA LYS A 175 -22.92 -13.82 7.59
C LYS A 175 -21.49 -14.11 7.97
N THR A 176 -21.13 -15.39 7.94
CA THR A 176 -19.76 -15.83 8.15
C THR A 176 -19.08 -16.07 6.82
N ILE A 177 -17.87 -15.56 6.68
CA ILE A 177 -17.03 -15.71 5.48
C ILE A 177 -15.66 -16.24 5.84
N ASP A 178 -15.06 -17.01 4.95
CA ASP A 178 -13.67 -17.47 5.08
C ASP A 178 -12.75 -16.46 4.35
N LEU A 179 -12.01 -15.69 5.14
CA LEU A 179 -11.08 -14.67 4.65
C LEU A 179 -9.72 -15.32 4.40
N LYS A 180 -9.26 -15.27 3.15
CA LYS A 180 -7.90 -15.71 2.79
C LYS A 180 -6.90 -14.63 3.16
N LEU A 181 -5.86 -15.02 3.90
CA LEU A 181 -4.76 -14.10 4.22
C LEU A 181 -3.88 -13.87 2.98
N PRO A 182 -3.51 -12.62 2.68
CA PRO A 182 -2.64 -12.32 1.55
C PRO A 182 -1.19 -12.74 1.85
N GLN A 183 -0.43 -13.01 0.79
CA GLN A 183 1.01 -13.17 0.90
C GLN A 183 1.64 -11.87 1.41
N GLY A 184 2.63 -12.00 2.29
CA GLY A 184 3.26 -10.87 2.94
C GLY A 184 2.37 -10.19 3.99
N VAL A 185 1.41 -10.93 4.58
CA VAL A 185 0.57 -10.42 5.67
C VAL A 185 1.44 -9.95 6.85
N GLU A 186 1.14 -8.75 7.33
CA GLU A 186 1.80 -8.12 8.48
C GLU A 186 0.72 -7.67 9.47
N ASP A 187 1.15 -7.40 10.71
CA ASP A 187 0.26 -6.78 11.67
C ASP A 187 -0.23 -5.42 11.14
N GLY A 188 -1.53 -5.13 11.28
CA GLY A 188 -2.15 -3.93 10.70
C GLY A 188 -2.52 -4.04 9.21
N THR A 189 -2.28 -5.18 8.54
CA THR A 189 -2.72 -5.36 7.14
C THR A 189 -4.21 -5.18 7.02
N ARG A 190 -4.65 -4.31 6.08
CA ARG A 190 -6.07 -4.03 5.82
C ARG A 190 -6.55 -4.76 4.58
N ILE A 191 -7.68 -5.44 4.70
CA ILE A 191 -8.34 -6.17 3.61
C ILE A 191 -9.73 -5.57 3.40
N ARG A 192 -10.01 -5.11 2.18
CA ARG A 192 -11.31 -4.57 1.80
C ARG A 192 -12.18 -5.67 1.24
N LEU A 193 -13.37 -5.80 1.77
CA LEU A 193 -14.41 -6.72 1.32
C LEU A 193 -15.55 -5.90 0.71
N GLY A 194 -15.60 -5.86 -0.61
CA GLY A 194 -16.57 -5.05 -1.35
C GLY A 194 -18.01 -5.42 -1.05
N GLY A 195 -18.88 -4.42 -0.84
CA GLY A 195 -20.30 -4.58 -0.61
C GLY A 195 -20.67 -5.32 0.70
N LYS A 196 -19.78 -5.28 1.71
CA LYS A 196 -19.98 -5.92 3.03
C LYS A 196 -20.13 -4.89 4.17
N GLY A 197 -20.25 -3.62 3.84
CA GLY A 197 -20.59 -2.53 4.76
C GLY A 197 -22.09 -2.37 4.98
N GLU A 198 -22.49 -1.21 5.51
CA GLU A 198 -23.88 -0.85 5.75
C GLU A 198 -24.68 -0.72 4.44
N GLU A 199 -25.99 -0.89 4.54
CA GLU A 199 -26.90 -0.70 3.42
C GLU A 199 -27.22 0.79 3.26
N GLY A 200 -27.11 1.30 2.04
CA GLY A 200 -27.43 2.68 1.70
C GLY A 200 -28.26 2.75 0.41
N PRO A 201 -28.86 3.91 0.13
CA PRO A 201 -29.72 4.09 -1.06
C PRO A 201 -29.01 3.85 -2.38
N GLY A 202 -27.67 4.00 -2.42
CA GLY A 202 -26.80 3.78 -3.60
C GLY A 202 -26.06 2.45 -3.59
N GLY A 203 -26.45 1.51 -2.72
CA GLY A 203 -25.80 0.22 -2.54
C GLY A 203 -25.07 0.11 -1.20
N ARG A 204 -24.52 -1.05 -0.94
CA ARG A 204 -23.77 -1.30 0.30
C ARG A 204 -22.38 -0.67 0.27
N GLY A 205 -21.93 -0.16 1.42
CA GLY A 205 -20.52 0.16 1.70
C GLY A 205 -19.65 -1.08 1.74
N ASP A 206 -18.40 -0.96 2.16
CA ASP A 206 -17.44 -2.05 2.22
C ASP A 206 -17.10 -2.41 3.67
N ALA A 207 -16.62 -3.63 3.89
CA ALA A 207 -16.03 -3.99 5.17
C ALA A 207 -14.50 -3.88 5.07
N ILE A 208 -13.88 -3.16 6.00
CA ILE A 208 -12.43 -3.01 6.13
C ILE A 208 -11.96 -3.88 7.29
N VAL A 209 -11.31 -4.99 6.97
CA VAL A 209 -10.79 -5.92 7.97
C VAL A 209 -9.32 -5.62 8.24
N THR A 210 -9.00 -5.20 9.45
CA THR A 210 -7.61 -5.02 9.90
C THR A 210 -7.15 -6.31 10.58
N ILE A 211 -6.05 -6.88 10.11
CA ILE A 211 -5.44 -8.10 10.66
C ILE A 211 -4.58 -7.71 11.85
N GLU A 212 -4.76 -8.39 12.97
CA GLU A 212 -3.92 -8.31 14.16
C GLU A 212 -3.30 -9.68 14.41
N ILE A 213 -2.00 -9.83 14.21
CA ILE A 213 -1.30 -11.10 14.43
C ILE A 213 -1.03 -11.24 15.93
N ALA A 214 -1.62 -12.27 16.55
CA ALA A 214 -1.42 -12.51 17.96
C ALA A 214 0.05 -12.85 18.26
N PRO A 215 0.64 -12.30 19.34
CA PRO A 215 1.97 -12.69 19.77
C PRO A 215 1.97 -14.17 20.18
N HIS A 216 3.10 -14.83 19.95
CA HIS A 216 3.26 -16.24 20.33
C HIS A 216 4.21 -16.37 21.52
N ARG A 217 4.01 -17.39 22.37
CA ARG A 217 4.76 -17.53 23.63
C ARG A 217 6.25 -17.82 23.43
N PHE A 218 6.65 -18.42 22.30
CA PHE A 218 8.04 -18.81 22.03
C PHE A 218 8.49 -18.52 20.59
N TYR A 219 7.60 -18.08 19.70
CA TYR A 219 8.01 -17.61 18.39
C TYR A 219 8.07 -16.08 18.35
N THR A 220 9.14 -15.56 17.76
CA THR A 220 9.29 -14.13 17.47
C THR A 220 9.46 -13.95 15.98
N ARG A 221 8.78 -12.97 15.40
CA ARG A 221 8.91 -12.63 13.98
C ARG A 221 10.14 -11.76 13.74
N GLU A 222 10.99 -12.15 12.80
CA GLU A 222 12.15 -11.37 12.31
C GLU A 222 12.02 -11.18 10.79
N GLY A 223 11.29 -10.13 10.36
CA GLY A 223 10.96 -9.93 8.95
C GLY A 223 10.11 -11.08 8.39
N THR A 224 10.66 -11.82 7.45
CA THR A 224 10.03 -13.06 6.93
C THR A 224 10.42 -14.30 7.71
N ASN A 225 11.44 -14.22 8.55
CA ASN A 225 11.88 -15.35 9.37
C ASN A 225 11.13 -15.42 10.69
N ILE A 226 11.23 -16.58 11.32
CA ILE A 226 10.72 -16.85 12.68
C ILE A 226 11.93 -17.23 13.54
N ARG A 227 12.04 -16.62 14.71
CA ARG A 227 13.04 -16.99 15.71
C ARG A 227 12.39 -17.85 16.78
N LEU A 228 13.09 -18.89 17.18
CA LEU A 228 12.78 -19.77 18.31
C LEU A 228 14.04 -19.95 19.16
N GLU A 229 13.93 -19.75 20.46
CA GLU A 229 14.93 -20.17 21.44
C GLU A 229 14.63 -21.60 21.85
N LEU A 230 15.60 -22.50 21.59
CA LEU A 230 15.44 -23.92 21.85
C LEU A 230 16.33 -24.32 23.02
N PRO A 231 15.78 -24.63 24.19
CA PRO A 231 16.54 -25.21 25.28
C PRO A 231 17.00 -26.63 24.92
N VAL A 232 18.25 -26.92 25.16
CA VAL A 232 18.87 -28.23 24.96
C VAL A 232 19.70 -28.59 26.19
N THR A 233 19.76 -29.83 26.51
CA THR A 233 20.57 -30.30 27.64
C THR A 233 22.06 -30.19 27.35
N LEU A 234 22.88 -30.04 28.38
CA LEU A 234 24.35 -30.05 28.26
C LEU A 234 24.84 -31.28 27.51
N LYS A 235 24.26 -32.47 27.79
CA LYS A 235 24.56 -33.71 27.09
C LYS A 235 24.32 -33.63 25.59
N GLU A 236 23.15 -33.11 25.17
CA GLU A 236 22.83 -32.92 23.75
C GLU A 236 23.76 -31.92 23.06
N ALA A 237 24.13 -30.86 23.76
CA ALA A 237 25.07 -29.85 23.25
C ALA A 237 26.48 -30.41 23.04
N VAL A 238 26.97 -31.17 24.00
CA VAL A 238 28.35 -31.74 23.97
C VAL A 238 28.46 -32.89 22.97
N LEU A 239 27.55 -33.85 23.02
CA LEU A 239 27.63 -35.08 22.23
C LEU A 239 26.98 -34.96 20.85
N GLY A 240 26.15 -33.94 20.66
CA GLY A 240 25.25 -33.85 19.54
C GLY A 240 24.01 -34.74 19.70
N ALA A 241 22.91 -34.31 19.14
CA ALA A 241 21.65 -35.03 19.26
C ALA A 241 20.72 -34.78 18.09
N LYS A 242 19.70 -35.60 17.92
CA LYS A 242 18.54 -35.29 17.09
C LYS A 242 17.38 -34.95 18.03
N VAL A 243 16.93 -33.71 17.97
CA VAL A 243 15.87 -33.21 18.85
C VAL A 243 14.63 -32.81 18.04
N LYS A 244 13.47 -32.93 18.68
CA LYS A 244 12.20 -32.53 18.08
C LYS A 244 11.97 -31.04 18.31
N VAL A 245 11.87 -30.26 17.24
CA VAL A 245 11.68 -28.82 17.28
C VAL A 245 10.29 -28.45 16.81
N PRO A 246 9.55 -27.63 17.56
CA PRO A 246 8.23 -27.14 17.10
C PRO A 246 8.41 -26.23 15.89
N THR A 247 7.50 -26.35 14.93
CA THR A 247 7.36 -25.40 13.83
C THR A 247 5.88 -25.04 13.64
N PRO A 248 5.52 -23.91 13.04
CA PRO A 248 4.13 -23.54 12.82
C PRO A 248 3.29 -24.57 12.05
N GLU A 249 3.94 -25.45 11.29
CA GLU A 249 3.28 -26.51 10.51
C GLU A 249 3.38 -27.88 11.15
N GLY A 250 3.90 -27.97 12.37
CA GLY A 250 4.13 -29.20 13.10
C GLY A 250 5.61 -29.46 13.37
N PRO A 251 5.90 -30.35 14.34
CA PRO A 251 7.26 -30.56 14.79
C PRO A 251 8.14 -31.29 13.76
N VAL A 252 9.42 -30.89 13.69
CA VAL A 252 10.43 -31.53 12.83
C VAL A 252 11.64 -31.99 13.64
N MET A 253 12.40 -32.95 13.12
CA MET A 253 13.66 -33.38 13.72
C MET A 253 14.79 -32.46 13.26
N LEU A 254 15.52 -31.88 14.22
CA LEU A 254 16.71 -31.06 13.99
C LEU A 254 17.93 -31.77 14.56
N THR A 255 19.01 -31.82 13.78
CA THR A 255 20.29 -32.37 14.27
C THR A 255 21.11 -31.25 14.89
N ILE A 256 21.45 -31.40 16.17
CA ILE A 256 22.36 -30.54 16.90
C ILE A 256 23.76 -31.11 16.69
N PRO A 257 24.70 -30.35 16.12
CA PRO A 257 26.09 -30.80 15.97
C PRO A 257 26.77 -30.97 17.32
N LYS A 258 27.71 -31.89 17.39
CA LYS A 258 28.58 -32.08 18.57
C LYS A 258 29.34 -30.79 18.88
N GLY A 259 29.44 -30.44 20.15
CA GLY A 259 30.16 -29.24 20.63
C GLY A 259 29.39 -27.96 20.28
N THR A 260 28.09 -28.00 20.30
CA THR A 260 27.23 -26.80 20.07
C THR A 260 27.18 -25.95 21.34
N SER A 261 27.46 -24.65 21.21
CA SER A 261 27.35 -23.68 22.31
C SER A 261 26.03 -22.88 22.23
N SER A 262 25.64 -22.30 23.37
CA SER A 262 24.53 -21.33 23.43
C SER A 262 24.75 -20.18 22.44
N GLY A 263 23.68 -19.67 21.86
CA GLY A 263 23.69 -18.61 20.85
C GLY A 263 23.91 -19.11 19.42
N LYS A 264 24.28 -20.38 19.21
CA LYS A 264 24.37 -20.95 17.86
C LYS A 264 23.00 -21.02 17.22
N VAL A 265 22.85 -20.46 16.02
CA VAL A 265 21.59 -20.47 15.27
C VAL A 265 21.63 -21.56 14.21
N LEU A 266 20.66 -22.45 14.27
CA LEU A 266 20.40 -23.48 13.26
C LEU A 266 19.18 -23.08 12.43
N ARG A 267 19.22 -23.36 11.12
CA ARG A 267 18.21 -22.90 10.17
C ARG A 267 17.33 -24.06 9.69
N LEU A 268 16.03 -23.90 9.83
CA LEU A 268 15.01 -24.74 9.19
C LEU A 268 14.45 -24.00 7.98
N LYS A 269 14.91 -24.40 6.80
CA LYS A 269 14.60 -23.72 5.53
C LYS A 269 13.10 -23.77 5.21
N GLY A 270 12.54 -22.64 4.78
CA GLY A 270 11.18 -22.52 4.31
C GLY A 270 10.11 -22.71 5.40
N ARG A 271 10.43 -22.42 6.68
CA ARG A 271 9.48 -22.54 7.80
C ARG A 271 9.07 -21.17 8.39
N GLY A 272 9.38 -20.09 7.68
CA GLY A 272 9.01 -18.73 8.04
C GLY A 272 7.73 -18.24 7.35
N PHE A 273 7.49 -16.94 7.42
CA PHE A 273 6.38 -16.26 6.73
C PHE A 273 6.58 -16.24 5.21
N VAL A 274 5.48 -16.18 4.48
CA VAL A 274 5.50 -15.97 3.03
C VAL A 274 5.60 -14.47 2.76
N ALA A 275 6.59 -14.04 1.99
CA ALA A 275 6.76 -12.66 1.57
C ALA A 275 5.78 -12.27 0.44
N LYS A 276 5.67 -10.97 0.12
CA LYS A 276 4.81 -10.46 -0.97
C LYS A 276 5.18 -11.00 -2.35
N ASP A 277 6.45 -11.39 -2.54
CA ASP A 277 6.95 -12.02 -3.78
C ASP A 277 6.75 -13.55 -3.83
N GLY A 278 6.05 -14.11 -2.84
CA GLY A 278 5.78 -15.53 -2.73
C GLY A 278 6.92 -16.37 -2.14
N LYS A 279 8.08 -15.77 -1.88
CA LYS A 279 9.19 -16.48 -1.22
C LYS A 279 8.89 -16.69 0.25
N ARG A 280 9.28 -17.84 0.75
CA ARG A 280 9.10 -18.18 2.14
C ARG A 280 10.39 -17.99 2.92
N GLY A 281 10.30 -17.33 4.09
CA GLY A 281 11.40 -17.21 5.03
C GLY A 281 11.71 -18.52 5.75
N ASP A 282 12.66 -18.48 6.66
CA ASP A 282 13.17 -19.63 7.40
C ASP A 282 12.80 -19.54 8.87
N GLN A 283 12.86 -20.66 9.58
CA GLN A 283 12.84 -20.66 11.04
C GLN A 283 14.30 -20.71 11.56
N LEU A 284 14.66 -19.72 12.35
CA LEU A 284 15.96 -19.59 13.01
C LEU A 284 15.84 -20.15 14.42
N VAL A 285 16.53 -21.23 14.69
CA VAL A 285 16.54 -21.92 15.98
C VAL A 285 17.80 -21.55 16.71
N ALA A 286 17.69 -20.66 17.68
CA ALA A 286 18.79 -20.29 18.56
C ALA A 286 18.92 -21.31 19.69
N ILE A 287 20.06 -21.95 19.80
CA ILE A 287 20.30 -22.96 20.83
C ILE A 287 20.60 -22.27 22.16
N GLU A 288 19.93 -22.72 23.19
CA GLU A 288 20.16 -22.32 24.58
C GLU A 288 20.50 -23.57 25.39
N VAL A 289 21.75 -23.64 25.90
CA VAL A 289 22.17 -24.78 26.68
C VAL A 289 21.67 -24.63 28.10
N ASP A 290 20.80 -25.55 28.51
CA ASP A 290 20.28 -25.64 29.86
C ASP A 290 21.19 -26.47 30.74
N VAL A 291 21.63 -25.90 31.87
CA VAL A 291 22.49 -26.52 32.85
C VAL A 291 21.68 -26.77 34.11
N PRO A 292 21.45 -28.04 34.48
CA PRO A 292 20.65 -28.37 35.67
C PRO A 292 21.33 -27.82 36.95
N ALA A 293 20.56 -27.14 37.78
CA ALA A 293 21.09 -26.48 38.99
C ALA A 293 21.50 -27.50 40.09
N ASP A 294 20.78 -28.62 40.23
CA ASP A 294 20.86 -29.52 41.36
C ASP A 294 21.40 -30.91 40.99
N ASP A 295 22.20 -31.02 39.89
CA ASP A 295 22.84 -32.28 39.48
C ASP A 295 24.18 -32.47 40.16
N SER A 296 24.20 -33.31 41.21
CA SER A 296 25.40 -33.55 41.98
C SER A 296 26.51 -34.30 41.23
N GLU A 297 26.20 -35.05 40.16
CA GLU A 297 27.22 -35.68 39.31
C GLU A 297 27.89 -34.66 38.43
N LEU A 298 27.11 -33.75 37.87
CA LEU A 298 27.60 -32.61 37.05
C LEU A 298 28.47 -31.69 37.91
N GLN A 299 28.08 -31.37 39.15
CA GLN A 299 28.85 -30.56 40.08
C GLN A 299 30.21 -31.19 40.38
N ARG A 300 30.24 -32.47 40.76
CA ARG A 300 31.50 -33.22 41.01
C ARG A 300 32.38 -33.32 39.76
N PHE A 301 31.78 -33.43 38.58
CA PHE A 301 32.53 -33.38 37.33
C PHE A 301 33.15 -31.99 37.11
N ALA A 302 32.38 -30.92 37.28
CA ALA A 302 32.81 -29.54 37.09
C ALA A 302 33.96 -29.16 38.04
N GLU A 303 33.94 -29.62 39.32
CA GLU A 303 35.03 -29.40 40.29
C GLU A 303 36.35 -30.00 39.84
N ARG A 304 36.31 -31.13 39.12
CA ARG A 304 37.52 -31.85 38.65
C ARG A 304 37.97 -31.43 37.25
N TRP A 305 37.09 -30.73 36.52
CA TRP A 305 37.40 -30.36 35.16
C TRP A 305 37.97 -28.94 35.07
N ASN A 306 39.22 -28.83 34.64
CA ASN A 306 39.94 -27.54 34.55
C ASN A 306 39.46 -26.62 33.43
N GLY A 307 38.40 -27.01 32.71
CA GLY A 307 37.86 -26.22 31.62
C GLY A 307 38.72 -26.18 30.36
N GLY A 308 38.27 -25.58 29.33
CA GLY A 308 38.92 -25.49 28.01
C GLY A 308 39.49 -24.12 27.66
N GLY A 309 39.99 -23.36 28.64
CA GLY A 309 40.55 -22.02 28.40
C GLY A 309 39.66 -20.89 28.90
N ASN A 310 40.04 -19.63 28.56
CA ASN A 310 39.27 -18.46 28.94
C ASN A 310 38.26 -18.09 27.84
N PRO A 311 36.93 -18.32 28.05
CA PRO A 311 35.92 -17.98 27.05
C PRO A 311 35.73 -16.46 26.87
N ARG A 312 36.30 -15.66 27.78
CA ARG A 312 36.23 -14.19 27.77
C ARG A 312 37.47 -13.53 27.15
N ALA A 313 38.41 -14.31 26.65
CA ALA A 313 39.64 -13.77 26.05
C ALA A 313 39.34 -12.81 24.87
N SER A 314 38.28 -13.06 24.10
CA SER A 314 37.85 -12.17 23.01
C SER A 314 37.29 -10.83 23.51
N LEU A 315 36.90 -10.73 24.77
CA LEU A 315 36.41 -9.49 25.41
C LEU A 315 37.56 -8.70 26.09
N GLY A 316 38.78 -9.19 26.05
CA GLY A 316 39.98 -8.53 26.65
C GLY A 316 40.07 -8.70 28.16
N VAL A 317 39.37 -9.66 28.76
CA VAL A 317 39.38 -9.96 30.21
C VAL A 317 39.71 -11.43 30.47
#